data_63f06777c0852419e06ceb003f8ad4a3
#
_entry.id   63f06777c0852419e06ceb003f8ad4a3
#
_cell.length_a   1.000
_cell.length_b   1.000
_cell.length_c   1.000
_cell.angle_alpha   90.00
_cell.angle_beta   90.00
_cell.angle_gamma   90.00
#
_symmetry.space_group_name_H-M   'P 1'
#
loop_
_entity.id
_entity.type
_entity.pdbx_description
1 polymer ?
#
loop_
_entity_poly.entity_id
_entity_poly.type
_entity_poly.pdbx_seq_one_letter_code
_entity_poly.pdbx_strand_id
1 'polypeptide(L)'
;MEQQNKQDKMGEVAELWAKLDGASDCKSILKKCLTKEIYEQLKDKKTSLGGTLADCIRSGAKNLDSGVGFYACDPEAYTVFQPLFDAVIKMYHKVDKVEHPTPTFGDLDNLGFGDLDPDNNMIVSTRVRVGRSHDGFSFPPCSNKETRVEMFNKTKKATDTLEGELKGTMYPLEGMTKETEKQLIDDHFLFKDDDRWDNMGVY
;
A
#
# COMPACT_ATOMS: atom_id res chain seq x y z
N MET A 1 13.32 26.99 4.89
CA MET A 1 12.67 25.70 5.21
C MET A 1 12.51 24.80 4.00
N GLU A 2 11.95 25.25 2.88
CA GLU A 2 11.78 24.39 1.67
C GLU A 2 13.11 23.93 1.02
N GLN A 3 14.14 24.78 0.97
CA GLN A 3 15.44 24.41 0.40
C GLN A 3 16.18 23.38 1.28
N GLN A 4 16.09 23.48 2.60
CA GLN A 4 16.66 22.52 3.54
C GLN A 4 15.98 21.14 3.38
N ASN A 5 14.65 21.12 3.34
CA ASN A 5 13.86 19.91 3.15
C ASN A 5 14.12 19.24 1.77
N LYS A 6 14.48 20.03 0.76
CA LYS A 6 14.84 19.51 -0.57
C LYS A 6 16.22 18.85 -0.58
N GLN A 7 17.18 19.42 0.15
CA GLN A 7 18.54 18.90 0.26
C GLN A 7 18.59 17.62 1.09
N ASP A 8 17.77 17.54 2.16
CA ASP A 8 17.65 16.35 3.01
C ASP A 8 17.03 15.16 2.23
N LYS A 9 16.00 15.39 1.43
CA LYS A 9 15.39 14.32 0.60
C LYS A 9 16.28 13.86 -0.56
N MET A 10 17.13 14.72 -1.11
CA MET A 10 18.10 14.31 -2.15
C MET A 10 19.24 13.46 -1.54
N GLY A 11 19.67 13.77 -0.32
CA GLY A 11 20.60 12.92 0.43
C GLY A 11 20.01 11.54 0.70
N GLU A 12 18.76 11.50 1.16
CA GLU A 12 18.06 10.24 1.49
C GLU A 12 17.98 9.31 0.28
N VAL A 13 17.61 9.79 -0.90
CA VAL A 13 17.48 8.92 -2.08
C VAL A 13 18.81 8.28 -2.47
N ALA A 14 19.92 9.02 -2.34
CA ALA A 14 21.25 8.50 -2.61
C ALA A 14 21.68 7.43 -1.60
N GLU A 15 21.39 7.63 -0.32
CA GLU A 15 21.67 6.66 0.73
C GLU A 15 20.88 5.36 0.54
N LEU A 16 19.56 5.47 0.23
CA LEU A 16 18.70 4.33 -0.03
C LEU A 16 19.15 3.55 -1.27
N TRP A 17 19.55 4.26 -2.33
CA TRP A 17 20.12 3.66 -3.52
C TRP A 17 21.42 2.92 -3.20
N ALA A 18 22.36 3.55 -2.52
CA ALA A 18 23.65 2.93 -2.17
C ALA A 18 23.46 1.69 -1.32
N LYS A 19 22.50 1.71 -0.37
CA LYS A 19 22.16 0.55 0.46
C LYS A 19 21.61 -0.61 -0.37
N LEU A 20 20.68 -0.33 -1.30
CA LEU A 20 20.15 -1.34 -2.21
C LEU A 20 21.22 -1.88 -3.15
N ASP A 21 22.05 -1.00 -3.72
CA ASP A 21 23.09 -1.38 -4.67
C ASP A 21 24.16 -2.27 -4.04
N GLY A 22 24.56 -1.94 -2.82
CA GLY A 22 25.53 -2.73 -2.03
C GLY A 22 24.96 -4.04 -1.45
N ALA A 23 23.67 -4.28 -1.50
CA ALA A 23 23.03 -5.46 -0.89
C ALA A 23 23.05 -6.65 -1.84
N SER A 24 24.12 -7.47 -1.80
CA SER A 24 24.30 -8.67 -2.65
C SER A 24 23.20 -9.72 -2.42
N ASP A 25 22.73 -9.85 -1.19
CA ASP A 25 21.76 -10.88 -0.81
C ASP A 25 20.30 -10.46 -1.01
N CYS A 26 20.04 -9.19 -1.35
CA CYS A 26 18.72 -8.68 -1.62
C CYS A 26 18.16 -9.24 -2.93
N LYS A 27 17.07 -10.00 -2.85
CA LYS A 27 16.40 -10.64 -3.99
C LYS A 27 15.12 -9.94 -4.41
N SER A 28 14.82 -8.76 -3.84
CA SER A 28 13.59 -8.02 -4.14
C SER A 28 13.50 -7.66 -5.63
N ILE A 29 12.27 -7.54 -6.11
CA ILE A 29 12.02 -7.07 -7.48
C ILE A 29 12.55 -5.64 -7.66
N LEU A 30 12.41 -4.78 -6.64
CA LEU A 30 13.00 -3.46 -6.63
C LEU A 30 14.50 -3.50 -6.94
N LYS A 31 15.28 -4.32 -6.22
CA LYS A 31 16.73 -4.45 -6.44
C LYS A 31 17.08 -4.86 -7.86
N LYS A 32 16.27 -5.75 -8.45
CA LYS A 32 16.48 -6.22 -9.84
C LYS A 32 16.12 -5.17 -10.88
N CYS A 33 15.12 -4.33 -10.63
CA CYS A 33 14.58 -3.37 -11.59
C CYS A 33 15.22 -1.99 -11.47
N LEU A 34 15.65 -1.56 -10.27
CA LEU A 34 16.25 -0.25 -10.06
C LEU A 34 17.71 -0.30 -10.49
N THR A 35 17.97 -0.13 -11.78
CA THR A 35 19.33 0.01 -12.32
C THR A 35 19.89 1.41 -12.07
N LYS A 36 21.20 1.57 -12.25
CA LYS A 36 21.84 2.88 -12.12
C LYS A 36 21.26 3.91 -13.10
N GLU A 37 20.95 3.49 -14.32
CA GLU A 37 20.37 4.34 -15.35
C GLU A 37 18.98 4.84 -14.94
N ILE A 38 18.13 3.94 -14.43
CA ILE A 38 16.79 4.29 -13.94
C ILE A 38 16.89 5.20 -12.71
N TYR A 39 17.81 4.91 -11.79
CA TYR A 39 18.05 5.76 -10.61
C TYR A 39 18.43 7.19 -11.03
N GLU A 40 19.43 7.35 -11.93
CA GLU A 40 19.88 8.66 -12.40
C GLU A 40 18.75 9.44 -13.10
N GLN A 41 17.87 8.74 -13.84
CA GLN A 41 16.73 9.36 -14.52
C GLN A 41 15.66 9.85 -13.55
N LEU A 42 15.49 9.21 -12.38
CA LEU A 42 14.35 9.40 -11.51
C LEU A 42 14.67 10.11 -10.19
N LYS A 43 15.92 10.14 -9.75
CA LYS A 43 16.33 10.64 -8.42
C LYS A 43 15.86 12.06 -8.09
N ASP A 44 15.73 12.92 -9.10
CA ASP A 44 15.37 14.34 -8.93
C ASP A 44 13.89 14.63 -9.21
N LYS A 45 13.13 13.61 -9.66
CA LYS A 45 11.71 13.77 -9.96
C LYS A 45 10.83 13.81 -8.71
N LYS A 46 9.72 14.52 -8.84
CA LYS A 46 8.68 14.64 -7.80
C LYS A 46 7.29 14.60 -8.41
N THR A 47 6.34 14.07 -7.66
CA THR A 47 4.91 14.19 -7.95
C THR A 47 4.38 15.56 -7.52
N SER A 48 3.17 15.90 -7.95
CA SER A 48 2.46 17.14 -7.55
C SER A 48 2.17 17.18 -6.04
N LEU A 49 1.97 16.02 -5.41
CA LEU A 49 1.81 15.89 -3.96
C LEU A 49 3.15 15.84 -3.20
N GLY A 50 4.28 16.04 -3.89
CA GLY A 50 5.62 16.11 -3.30
C GLY A 50 6.27 14.75 -3.04
N GLY A 51 5.70 13.66 -3.53
CA GLY A 51 6.28 12.33 -3.49
C GLY A 51 7.57 12.21 -4.29
N THR A 52 8.54 11.48 -3.78
CA THR A 52 9.88 11.31 -4.37
C THR A 52 10.20 9.84 -4.59
N LEU A 53 11.27 9.57 -5.34
CA LEU A 53 11.78 8.21 -5.49
C LEU A 53 12.13 7.58 -4.12
N ALA A 54 12.67 8.39 -3.17
CA ALA A 54 12.96 7.91 -1.82
C ALA A 54 11.71 7.33 -1.13
N ASP A 55 10.57 8.02 -1.25
CA ASP A 55 9.31 7.57 -0.66
C ASP A 55 8.86 6.21 -1.23
N CYS A 56 9.07 5.99 -2.53
CA CYS A 56 8.71 4.74 -3.20
C CYS A 56 9.61 3.55 -2.84
N ILE A 57 10.92 3.78 -2.62
CA ILE A 57 11.91 2.71 -2.41
C ILE A 57 12.30 2.49 -0.95
N ARG A 58 11.92 3.41 -0.04
CA ARG A 58 12.34 3.42 1.36
C ARG A 58 12.08 2.09 2.06
N SER A 59 10.88 1.54 1.88
CA SER A 59 10.51 0.26 2.52
C SER A 59 11.44 -0.88 2.09
N GLY A 60 11.67 -1.05 0.79
CA GLY A 60 12.54 -2.12 0.29
C GLY A 60 14.02 -1.93 0.63
N ALA A 61 14.48 -0.67 0.72
CA ALA A 61 15.84 -0.37 1.16
C ALA A 61 16.05 -0.58 2.66
N LYS A 62 15.00 -0.42 3.47
CA LYS A 62 15.05 -0.71 4.91
C LYS A 62 14.88 -2.20 5.21
N ASN A 63 14.05 -2.90 4.44
CA ASN A 63 13.71 -4.32 4.60
C ASN A 63 14.22 -5.10 3.36
N LEU A 64 15.49 -5.49 3.37
CA LEU A 64 16.16 -6.13 2.25
C LEU A 64 15.63 -7.54 1.93
N ASP A 65 14.88 -8.14 2.84
CA ASP A 65 14.18 -9.42 2.69
C ASP A 65 12.81 -9.29 1.98
N SER A 66 12.40 -8.07 1.63
CA SER A 66 11.14 -7.83 0.91
C SER A 66 11.10 -8.56 -0.44
N GLY A 67 9.94 -9.13 -0.79
CA GLY A 67 9.74 -9.75 -2.11
C GLY A 67 9.71 -8.71 -3.24
N VAL A 68 8.90 -7.64 -3.08
CA VAL A 68 8.80 -6.53 -4.04
C VAL A 68 9.62 -5.33 -3.61
N GLY A 69 9.37 -4.79 -2.42
CA GLY A 69 10.11 -3.68 -1.80
C GLY A 69 9.85 -2.30 -2.42
N PHE A 70 8.78 -2.14 -3.19
CA PHE A 70 8.48 -0.92 -3.94
C PHE A 70 7.01 -0.56 -3.82
N TYR A 71 6.72 0.72 -3.57
CA TYR A 71 5.36 1.23 -3.35
C TYR A 71 5.15 2.55 -4.08
N ALA A 72 3.95 2.78 -4.59
CA ALA A 72 3.55 4.10 -5.05
C ALA A 72 3.38 5.04 -3.84
N CYS A 73 3.88 6.27 -3.95
CA CYS A 73 3.70 7.29 -2.92
C CYS A 73 2.39 8.07 -3.09
N ASP A 74 1.84 8.08 -4.30
CA ASP A 74 0.55 8.66 -4.69
C ASP A 74 0.16 8.15 -6.09
N PRO A 75 -1.04 8.50 -6.63
CA PRO A 75 -1.45 8.05 -7.96
C PRO A 75 -0.54 8.51 -9.09
N GLU A 76 0.05 9.72 -9.01
CA GLU A 76 0.91 10.29 -10.04
C GLU A 76 2.27 9.58 -10.11
N ALA A 77 2.67 8.88 -9.04
CA ALA A 77 3.91 8.12 -8.99
C ALA A 77 4.04 7.12 -10.14
N TYR A 78 2.94 6.52 -10.58
CA TYR A 78 2.93 5.59 -11.72
C TYR A 78 3.36 6.23 -13.03
N THR A 79 3.13 7.53 -13.21
CA THR A 79 3.53 8.30 -14.39
C THR A 79 4.91 8.92 -14.21
N VAL A 80 5.16 9.56 -13.07
CA VAL A 80 6.44 10.27 -12.79
C VAL A 80 7.62 9.31 -12.73
N PHE A 81 7.41 8.14 -12.11
CA PHE A 81 8.44 7.10 -11.96
C PHE A 81 8.18 5.90 -12.88
N GLN A 82 7.47 6.11 -14.00
CA GLN A 82 7.05 5.08 -14.93
C GLN A 82 8.13 4.08 -15.31
N PRO A 83 9.38 4.46 -15.65
CA PRO A 83 10.40 3.49 -16.04
C PRO A 83 10.64 2.38 -15.00
N LEU A 84 10.57 2.74 -13.71
CA LEU A 84 10.72 1.76 -12.62
C LEU A 84 9.43 0.99 -12.40
N PHE A 85 8.26 1.66 -12.41
CA PHE A 85 6.96 0.98 -12.26
C PHE A 85 6.74 -0.05 -13.36
N ASP A 86 6.98 0.31 -14.61
CA ASP A 86 6.82 -0.59 -15.74
C ASP A 86 7.72 -1.83 -15.62
N ALA A 87 8.98 -1.64 -15.23
CA ALA A 87 9.91 -2.75 -15.02
C ALA A 87 9.44 -3.69 -13.89
N VAL A 88 8.99 -3.12 -12.76
CA VAL A 88 8.48 -3.90 -11.61
C VAL A 88 7.20 -4.64 -11.97
N ILE A 89 6.24 -3.97 -12.63
CA ILE A 89 4.95 -4.55 -13.05
C ILE A 89 5.19 -5.72 -14.02
N LYS A 90 6.01 -5.52 -15.05
CA LYS A 90 6.35 -6.57 -16.02
C LYS A 90 6.96 -7.80 -15.34
N MET A 91 7.91 -7.57 -14.43
CA MET A 91 8.58 -8.66 -13.73
C MET A 91 7.64 -9.38 -12.75
N TYR A 92 6.81 -8.64 -12.02
CA TYR A 92 5.89 -9.21 -11.04
C TYR A 92 4.77 -10.02 -11.68
N HIS A 93 4.10 -9.43 -12.70
CA HIS A 93 2.97 -10.05 -13.38
C HIS A 93 3.38 -10.97 -14.54
N LYS A 94 4.67 -10.99 -14.91
CA LYS A 94 5.21 -11.78 -16.05
C LYS A 94 4.50 -11.43 -17.36
N VAL A 95 4.37 -10.13 -17.62
CA VAL A 95 3.72 -9.59 -18.82
C VAL A 95 4.72 -8.76 -19.62
N ASP A 96 4.56 -8.73 -20.94
CA ASP A 96 5.41 -7.92 -21.81
C ASP A 96 4.93 -6.46 -21.91
N LYS A 97 3.61 -6.26 -21.78
CA LYS A 97 2.98 -4.95 -21.88
C LYS A 97 2.36 -4.55 -20.55
N VAL A 98 2.61 -3.30 -20.12
CA VAL A 98 1.98 -2.71 -18.94
C VAL A 98 0.64 -2.12 -19.35
N GLU A 99 -0.39 -2.93 -19.27
CA GLU A 99 -1.77 -2.57 -19.57
C GLU A 99 -2.68 -3.28 -18.56
N HIS A 100 -3.50 -2.51 -17.86
CA HIS A 100 -4.45 -3.10 -16.94
C HIS A 100 -5.53 -3.83 -17.72
N PRO A 101 -5.76 -5.13 -17.49
CA PRO A 101 -6.78 -5.87 -18.20
C PRO A 101 -8.17 -5.30 -17.87
N THR A 102 -9.08 -5.36 -18.83
CA THR A 102 -10.49 -5.04 -18.58
C THR A 102 -11.02 -5.99 -17.50
N PRO A 103 -11.61 -5.47 -16.42
CA PRO A 103 -12.19 -6.32 -15.40
C PRO A 103 -13.31 -7.19 -15.99
N THR A 104 -13.27 -8.48 -15.69
CA THR A 104 -14.36 -9.40 -16.01
C THR A 104 -14.65 -10.24 -14.77
N PHE A 105 -15.92 -10.38 -14.44
CA PHE A 105 -16.38 -11.27 -13.37
C PHE A 105 -16.73 -12.66 -13.88
N GLY A 106 -16.51 -12.92 -15.18
CA GLY A 106 -16.93 -14.14 -15.84
C GLY A 106 -18.44 -14.22 -16.05
N ASP A 107 -18.93 -15.42 -16.26
CA ASP A 107 -20.36 -15.71 -16.31
C ASP A 107 -20.86 -16.03 -14.90
N LEU A 108 -21.60 -15.10 -14.30
CA LEU A 108 -22.08 -15.23 -12.92
C LEU A 108 -23.21 -16.26 -12.79
N ASP A 109 -23.90 -16.58 -13.88
CA ASP A 109 -24.97 -17.59 -13.93
C ASP A 109 -24.43 -18.99 -14.16
N ASN A 110 -23.20 -19.08 -14.71
CA ASN A 110 -22.53 -20.36 -14.96
C ASN A 110 -21.04 -20.28 -14.56
N LEU A 111 -20.76 -20.55 -13.31
CA LEU A 111 -19.40 -20.52 -12.75
C LEU A 111 -18.53 -21.69 -13.19
N GLY A 112 -19.09 -22.68 -13.90
CA GLY A 112 -18.37 -23.89 -14.34
C GLY A 112 -18.14 -24.92 -13.22
N PHE A 113 -18.68 -24.69 -12.02
CA PHE A 113 -18.68 -25.61 -10.87
C PHE A 113 -19.96 -25.44 -10.07
N GLY A 114 -20.35 -26.50 -9.35
CA GLY A 114 -21.51 -26.47 -8.46
C GLY A 114 -21.22 -25.88 -7.08
N ASP A 115 -22.14 -26.10 -6.16
CA ASP A 115 -21.93 -25.76 -4.76
C ASP A 115 -20.65 -26.45 -4.23
N LEU A 116 -19.77 -25.66 -3.60
CA LEU A 116 -18.49 -26.15 -3.06
C LEU A 116 -18.66 -26.90 -1.74
N ASP A 117 -19.79 -26.71 -1.04
CA ASP A 117 -20.09 -27.35 0.24
C ASP A 117 -21.60 -27.58 0.39
N PRO A 118 -22.19 -28.49 -0.41
CA PRO A 118 -23.63 -28.71 -0.45
C PRO A 118 -24.26 -29.06 0.90
N ASP A 119 -23.48 -29.72 1.75
CA ASP A 119 -23.91 -30.16 3.07
C ASP A 119 -23.60 -29.14 4.20
N ASN A 120 -22.97 -28.00 3.89
CA ASN A 120 -22.53 -26.97 4.84
C ASN A 120 -21.66 -27.52 6.00
N ASN A 121 -20.79 -28.48 5.69
CA ASN A 121 -19.97 -29.18 6.69
C ASN A 121 -18.49 -28.75 6.69
N MET A 122 -18.01 -28.13 5.62
CA MET A 122 -16.59 -27.87 5.39
C MET A 122 -16.24 -26.39 5.45
N ILE A 123 -17.09 -25.52 4.91
CA ILE A 123 -16.85 -24.07 4.87
C ILE A 123 -17.32 -23.45 6.19
N VAL A 124 -16.35 -23.08 7.04
CA VAL A 124 -16.63 -22.43 8.33
C VAL A 124 -16.99 -20.96 8.14
N SER A 125 -16.27 -20.27 7.26
CA SER A 125 -16.51 -18.86 6.92
C SER A 125 -15.88 -18.50 5.58
N THR A 126 -16.41 -17.45 4.97
CA THR A 126 -15.82 -16.82 3.79
C THR A 126 -15.51 -15.36 4.07
N ARG A 127 -14.45 -14.84 3.43
CA ARG A 127 -14.05 -13.44 3.57
C ARG A 127 -13.80 -12.83 2.21
N VAL A 128 -14.40 -11.67 1.97
CA VAL A 128 -14.08 -10.81 0.82
C VAL A 128 -13.37 -9.57 1.33
N ARG A 129 -12.27 -9.20 0.68
CA ARG A 129 -11.50 -8.00 1.00
C ARG A 129 -11.43 -7.09 -0.19
N VAL A 130 -11.78 -5.83 -0.01
CA VAL A 130 -11.61 -4.75 -0.98
C VAL A 130 -10.85 -3.59 -0.34
N GLY A 131 -10.10 -2.86 -1.15
CA GLY A 131 -9.39 -1.66 -0.72
C GLY A 131 -9.62 -0.52 -1.72
N ARG A 132 -9.67 0.70 -1.20
CA ARG A 132 -9.74 1.93 -1.98
C ARG A 132 -8.90 3.00 -1.29
N SER A 133 -8.30 3.87 -2.09
CA SER A 133 -7.66 5.09 -1.61
C SER A 133 -8.59 6.27 -1.81
N HIS A 134 -8.50 7.26 -0.92
CA HIS A 134 -9.22 8.51 -1.11
C HIS A 134 -8.57 9.33 -2.23
N ASP A 135 -9.40 9.86 -3.11
CA ASP A 135 -8.94 10.78 -4.15
C ASP A 135 -8.38 12.08 -3.54
N GLY A 136 -7.28 12.58 -4.12
CA GLY A 136 -6.59 13.77 -3.66
C GLY A 136 -5.65 13.58 -2.47
N PHE A 137 -5.49 12.35 -1.96
CA PHE A 137 -4.57 12.04 -0.87
C PHE A 137 -3.38 11.21 -1.34
N SER A 138 -2.22 11.42 -0.69
CA SER A 138 -1.06 10.55 -0.87
C SER A 138 -1.31 9.15 -0.28
N PHE A 139 -0.58 8.18 -0.82
CA PHE A 139 -0.59 6.81 -0.28
C PHE A 139 0.29 6.69 0.98
N PRO A 140 0.22 5.57 1.71
CA PRO A 140 0.92 5.39 2.99
C PRO A 140 2.40 5.82 3.00
N PRO A 141 3.23 5.59 1.95
CA PRO A 141 4.63 6.03 1.97
C PRO A 141 4.83 7.55 2.14
N CYS A 142 3.84 8.35 1.75
CA CYS A 142 3.86 9.82 1.85
C CYS A 142 2.81 10.40 2.80
N SER A 143 1.97 9.57 3.42
CA SER A 143 0.97 10.05 4.38
C SER A 143 1.65 10.45 5.70
N ASN A 144 1.21 11.55 6.28
CA ASN A 144 1.58 11.99 7.63
C ASN A 144 0.37 11.88 8.57
N LYS A 145 0.57 12.21 9.86
CA LYS A 145 -0.50 12.13 10.85
C LYS A 145 -1.69 13.02 10.49
N GLU A 146 -1.43 14.24 10.07
CA GLU A 146 -2.45 15.23 9.70
C GLU A 146 -3.31 14.72 8.55
N THR A 147 -2.68 14.21 7.50
CA THR A 147 -3.37 13.61 6.33
C THR A 147 -4.22 12.41 6.74
N ARG A 148 -3.72 11.55 7.62
CA ARG A 148 -4.48 10.40 8.12
C ARG A 148 -5.70 10.82 8.95
N VAL A 149 -5.54 11.83 9.81
CA VAL A 149 -6.67 12.38 10.58
C VAL A 149 -7.72 13.01 9.66
N GLU A 150 -7.30 13.73 8.62
CA GLU A 150 -8.23 14.28 7.62
C GLU A 150 -8.99 13.18 6.88
N MET A 151 -8.31 12.14 6.41
CA MET A 151 -8.94 10.97 5.78
C MET A 151 -9.92 10.28 6.73
N PHE A 152 -9.54 10.10 7.99
CA PHE A 152 -10.41 9.52 9.01
C PHE A 152 -11.69 10.35 9.18
N ASN A 153 -11.58 11.65 9.36
CA ASN A 153 -12.72 12.54 9.53
C ASN A 153 -13.64 12.55 8.31
N LYS A 154 -13.07 12.52 7.10
CA LYS A 154 -13.82 12.42 5.84
C LYS A 154 -14.58 11.11 5.73
N THR A 155 -13.92 10.00 6.06
CA THR A 155 -14.55 8.67 6.09
C THR A 155 -15.66 8.61 7.13
N LYS A 156 -15.38 9.08 8.36
CA LYS A 156 -16.38 9.11 9.43
C LYS A 156 -17.63 9.90 9.03
N LYS A 157 -17.44 11.08 8.46
CA LYS A 157 -18.56 11.90 7.97
C LYS A 157 -19.39 11.16 6.91
N ALA A 158 -18.74 10.43 6.01
CA ALA A 158 -19.44 9.64 5.00
C ALA A 158 -20.17 8.45 5.61
N THR A 159 -19.53 7.70 6.50
CA THR A 159 -20.14 6.53 7.14
C THR A 159 -21.29 6.90 8.09
N ASP A 160 -21.24 8.05 8.76
CA ASP A 160 -22.31 8.54 9.62
C ASP A 160 -23.61 8.85 8.85
N THR A 161 -23.56 8.99 7.51
CA THR A 161 -24.72 9.18 6.65
C THR A 161 -25.36 7.89 6.13
N LEU A 162 -24.74 6.75 6.40
CA LEU A 162 -25.25 5.47 5.91
C LEU A 162 -26.42 4.98 6.76
N GLU A 163 -27.45 4.49 6.07
CA GLU A 163 -28.69 3.98 6.69
C GLU A 163 -29.00 2.55 6.22
N GLY A 164 -29.99 1.92 6.83
CA GLY A 164 -30.45 0.58 6.50
C GLY A 164 -29.35 -0.46 6.67
N GLU A 165 -29.19 -1.33 5.70
CA GLU A 165 -28.20 -2.42 5.70
C GLU A 165 -26.74 -1.93 5.68
N LEU A 166 -26.50 -0.70 5.27
CA LEU A 166 -25.17 -0.11 5.22
C LEU A 166 -24.78 0.62 6.52
N LYS A 167 -25.71 0.75 7.46
CA LYS A 167 -25.44 1.39 8.74
C LYS A 167 -24.47 0.53 9.55
N GLY A 168 -23.39 1.15 10.02
CA GLY A 168 -22.38 0.46 10.82
C GLY A 168 -21.84 1.34 11.94
N THR A 169 -20.89 0.81 12.69
CA THR A 169 -20.19 1.51 13.76
C THR A 169 -18.73 1.68 13.39
N MET A 170 -18.22 2.90 13.51
CA MET A 170 -16.80 3.19 13.35
C MET A 170 -16.12 3.11 14.72
N TYR A 171 -15.01 2.37 14.75
CA TYR A 171 -14.24 2.16 15.98
C TYR A 171 -12.86 2.87 15.82
N PRO A 172 -12.70 4.11 16.31
CA PRO A 172 -11.38 4.76 16.34
C PRO A 172 -10.42 3.98 17.24
N LEU A 173 -9.19 3.79 16.82
CA LEU A 173 -8.17 3.15 17.65
C LEU A 173 -7.79 4.05 18.84
N GLU A 174 -7.67 5.36 18.59
CA GLU A 174 -7.41 6.33 19.66
C GLU A 174 -8.61 6.41 20.60
N GLY A 175 -8.38 6.14 21.89
CA GLY A 175 -9.41 6.15 22.92
C GLY A 175 -10.28 4.88 22.99
N MET A 176 -9.97 3.85 22.22
CA MET A 176 -10.66 2.56 22.32
C MET A 176 -10.40 1.91 23.68
N THR A 177 -11.46 1.34 24.30
CA THR A 177 -11.29 0.59 25.56
C THR A 177 -10.69 -0.78 25.29
N LYS A 178 -9.98 -1.35 26.28
CA LYS A 178 -9.37 -2.68 26.18
C LYS A 178 -10.42 -3.78 25.98
N GLU A 179 -11.63 -3.60 26.49
CA GLU A 179 -12.75 -4.53 26.32
C GLU A 179 -13.22 -4.53 24.85
N THR A 180 -13.38 -3.33 24.26
CA THR A 180 -13.78 -3.19 22.85
C THR A 180 -12.70 -3.73 21.92
N GLU A 181 -11.42 -3.40 22.19
CA GLU A 181 -10.28 -3.91 21.44
C GLU A 181 -10.25 -5.44 21.46
N LYS A 182 -10.35 -6.04 22.65
CA LYS A 182 -10.38 -7.49 22.80
C LYS A 182 -11.56 -8.12 22.05
N GLN A 183 -12.76 -7.54 22.16
CA GLN A 183 -13.94 -8.04 21.45
C GLN A 183 -13.73 -8.03 19.94
N LEU A 184 -13.18 -6.94 19.37
CA LEU A 184 -12.92 -6.82 17.93
C LEU A 184 -11.84 -7.80 17.47
N ILE A 185 -10.83 -8.11 18.29
CA ILE A 185 -9.82 -9.13 18.01
C ILE A 185 -10.45 -10.53 18.03
N ASP A 186 -11.25 -10.84 19.05
CA ASP A 186 -11.89 -12.14 19.19
C ASP A 186 -12.90 -12.39 18.05
N ASP A 187 -13.57 -11.33 17.57
CA ASP A 187 -14.49 -11.36 16.43
C ASP A 187 -13.77 -11.32 15.06
N HIS A 188 -12.43 -11.27 15.04
CA HIS A 188 -11.58 -11.22 13.84
C HIS A 188 -11.75 -9.95 12.98
N PHE A 189 -12.22 -8.85 13.55
CA PHE A 189 -12.31 -7.54 12.89
C PHE A 189 -11.06 -6.70 13.09
N LEU A 190 -10.32 -6.89 14.17
CA LEU A 190 -9.09 -6.17 14.49
C LEU A 190 -7.91 -7.15 14.55
N PHE A 191 -6.73 -6.72 14.06
CA PHE A 191 -5.50 -7.47 14.21
C PHE A 191 -4.99 -7.38 15.64
N LYS A 192 -4.25 -8.41 16.07
CA LYS A 192 -3.46 -8.33 17.31
C LYS A 192 -2.32 -7.35 17.11
N ASP A 193 -1.91 -6.70 18.19
CA ASP A 193 -0.70 -5.88 18.20
C ASP A 193 0.51 -6.67 17.69
N ASP A 194 1.28 -6.05 16.82
CA ASP A 194 2.53 -6.59 16.30
C ASP A 194 3.57 -5.47 16.34
N ASP A 195 4.53 -5.57 17.26
CA ASP A 195 5.60 -4.59 17.49
C ASP A 195 6.33 -4.17 16.20
N ARG A 196 6.38 -5.05 15.21
CA ARG A 196 6.97 -4.75 13.91
C ARG A 196 6.18 -3.69 13.15
N TRP A 197 4.85 -3.72 13.22
CA TRP A 197 3.98 -2.77 12.55
C TRP A 197 3.94 -1.43 13.28
N ASP A 198 3.97 -1.44 14.61
CA ASP A 198 4.07 -0.23 15.44
C ASP A 198 5.34 0.55 15.12
N ASN A 199 6.48 -0.14 15.01
CA ASN A 199 7.76 0.45 14.63
C ASN A 199 7.81 0.99 13.19
N MET A 200 6.90 0.57 12.32
CA MET A 200 6.78 1.06 10.94
C MET A 200 5.83 2.25 10.82
N GLY A 201 5.14 2.64 11.88
CA GLY A 201 4.19 3.76 11.88
C GLY A 201 2.97 3.50 10.99
N VAL A 202 2.52 2.27 10.91
CA VAL A 202 1.40 1.85 10.04
C VAL A 202 0.04 2.05 10.71
N TYR A 203 0.03 2.35 12.02
CA TYR A 203 -1.17 2.64 12.81
C TYR A 203 -1.34 4.13 13.10
#